data_8fd1b934184469fea35d530bdc6c45e2
#
_entry.id   8fd1b934184469fea35d530bdc6c45e2
#
_cell.length_a   1.000
_cell.length_b   1.000
_cell.length_c   1.000
_cell.angle_alpha   90.00
_cell.angle_beta   90.00
_cell.angle_gamma   90.00
#
_symmetry.space_group_name_H-M   'P 1'
#
loop_
_entity.id
_entity.type
_entity.pdbx_description
1 polymer ?
#
loop_
_entity_poly.entity_id
_entity_poly.type
_entity_poly.pdbx_seq_one_letter_code
_entity_poly.pdbx_strand_id
1 'polypeptide(L)'
;MSKTEAPHAPFSYDGLDRVIHEKARLGLLTSLMAHPRGLAFADLKQLCGLTDGNLSRHLQVLQEAGLVEVTKGYEGNRPHTSCRLTKIGRRRFLDYLAVLERLVRDAAKAAGKEASASSRIGILPA
;
A
#
# COMPACT_ATOMS: atom_id res chain seq x y z
N MET A 1 0.80 -20.85 18.52
CA MET A 1 0.91 -21.07 18.14
C MET A 1 1.03 -20.92 17.35
N SER A 2 1.09 -21.01 17.03
CA SER A 2 1.24 -21.08 16.41
C SER A 2 1.48 -20.98 15.49
N LYS A 3 1.28 -20.60 15.03
CA LYS A 3 1.47 -20.60 14.11
C LYS A 3 2.45 -20.90 13.59
N THR A 4 2.89 -20.95 13.66
CA THR A 4 3.99 -21.24 13.48
C THR A 4 4.21 -22.20 12.76
N GLU A 5 3.77 -22.72 12.54
CA GLU A 5 3.94 -23.62 12.03
C GLU A 5 4.22 -23.78 10.78
N ALA A 6 4.09 -23.21 9.94
CA ALA A 6 4.48 -23.42 8.63
C ALA A 6 5.87 -23.02 8.47
N PRO A 7 6.74 -23.54 9.20
CA PRO A 7 8.11 -23.13 9.10
C PRO A 7 8.70 -23.44 7.78
N HIS A 8 8.07 -24.31 7.02
CA HIS A 8 8.63 -24.65 5.72
C HIS A 8 7.87 -24.08 4.57
N ALA A 9 7.42 -22.86 4.69
CA ALA A 9 6.74 -22.18 3.61
C ALA A 9 7.47 -20.87 3.29
N PRO A 10 8.70 -20.95 2.78
CA PRO A 10 9.53 -19.76 2.60
C PRO A 10 8.96 -18.76 1.61
N PHE A 11 8.04 -19.18 0.76
CA PHE A 11 7.44 -18.28 -0.20
C PHE A 11 5.97 -18.03 0.08
N SER A 12 5.54 -18.18 1.32
CA SER A 12 4.14 -17.91 1.66
C SER A 12 3.85 -16.41 1.76
N TYR A 13 4.86 -15.63 2.15
CA TYR A 13 4.73 -14.18 2.28
C TYR A 13 3.52 -13.74 3.10
N ASP A 14 3.34 -14.37 4.26
CA ASP A 14 2.21 -14.06 5.12
C ASP A 14 2.12 -12.59 5.51
N GLY A 15 3.24 -11.88 5.48
CA GLY A 15 3.24 -10.46 5.80
C GLY A 15 2.70 -9.55 4.71
N LEU A 16 2.28 -10.10 3.57
CA LEU A 16 1.61 -9.29 2.57
C LEU A 16 0.17 -9.09 3.00
N ASP A 17 -0.03 -8.10 3.84
CA ASP A 17 -1.31 -7.75 4.46
C ASP A 17 -2.42 -7.65 3.40
N ARG A 18 -3.51 -8.39 3.58
CA ARG A 18 -4.59 -8.42 2.59
C ARG A 18 -5.30 -7.10 2.42
N VAL A 19 -5.41 -6.34 3.48
CA VAL A 19 -6.05 -5.03 3.39
C VAL A 19 -5.20 -4.10 2.55
N ILE A 20 -3.88 -4.22 2.66
CA ILE A 20 -2.96 -3.37 1.93
C ILE A 20 -2.70 -3.89 0.52
N HIS A 21 -2.62 -5.21 0.36
CA HIS A 21 -2.22 -5.81 -0.91
C HIS A 21 -3.36 -5.78 -1.93
N GLU A 22 -3.63 -4.59 -2.45
CA GLU A 22 -4.66 -4.38 -3.43
C GLU A 22 -4.27 -3.12 -4.22
N LYS A 23 -4.35 -3.18 -5.52
CA LYS A 23 -3.81 -2.16 -6.40
C LYS A 23 -4.20 -0.74 -6.02
N ALA A 24 -5.50 -0.49 -5.86
CA ALA A 24 -5.97 0.87 -5.56
C ALA A 24 -5.48 1.32 -4.19
N ARG A 25 -5.53 0.43 -3.22
CA ARG A 25 -5.10 0.78 -1.87
C ARG A 25 -3.60 1.00 -1.79
N LEU A 26 -2.82 0.28 -2.59
CA LEU A 26 -1.39 0.55 -2.68
C LEU A 26 -1.11 1.94 -3.19
N GLY A 27 -1.85 2.37 -4.21
CA GLY A 27 -1.72 3.72 -4.72
C GLY A 27 -2.11 4.77 -3.70
N LEU A 28 -3.20 4.52 -2.98
CA LEU A 28 -3.66 5.46 -1.96
C LEU A 28 -2.65 5.58 -0.83
N LEU A 29 -2.16 4.46 -0.32
CA LEU A 29 -1.21 4.49 0.78
C LEU A 29 0.11 5.13 0.37
N THR A 30 0.55 4.88 -0.85
CA THR A 30 1.77 5.50 -1.37
C THR A 30 1.60 7.01 -1.48
N SER A 31 0.47 7.45 -2.01
CA SER A 31 0.20 8.88 -2.13
C SER A 31 0.17 9.56 -0.76
N LEU A 32 -0.47 8.92 0.21
CA LEU A 32 -0.56 9.46 1.56
C LEU A 32 0.78 9.42 2.29
N MET A 33 1.60 8.43 2.01
CA MET A 33 2.94 8.36 2.58
C MET A 33 3.78 9.57 2.13
N ALA A 34 3.59 10.00 0.90
CA ALA A 34 4.30 11.14 0.36
C ALA A 34 3.76 12.46 0.87
N HIS A 35 2.57 12.46 1.48
CA HIS A 35 1.92 13.68 1.97
C HIS A 35 1.46 13.49 3.40
N PRO A 36 2.38 13.60 4.37
CA PRO A 36 2.05 13.31 5.78
C PRO A 36 0.93 14.17 6.35
N ARG A 37 0.72 15.35 5.80
CA ARG A 37 -0.35 16.23 6.28
C ARG A 37 -1.70 15.84 5.70
N GLY A 38 -1.70 14.93 4.73
CA GLY A 38 -2.92 14.48 4.12
C GLY A 38 -3.16 15.07 2.75
N LEU A 39 -4.17 14.54 2.10
CA LEU A 39 -4.57 14.98 0.77
C LEU A 39 -6.07 15.12 0.72
N ALA A 40 -6.53 16.07 -0.08
CA ALA A 40 -7.96 16.23 -0.33
C ALA A 40 -8.47 15.06 -1.15
N PHE A 41 -9.76 14.77 -0.97
CA PHE A 41 -10.42 13.68 -1.69
C PHE A 41 -10.22 13.80 -3.20
N ALA A 42 -10.39 15.02 -3.74
CA ALA A 42 -10.25 15.24 -5.17
C ALA A 42 -8.82 14.95 -5.65
N ASP A 43 -7.83 15.29 -4.85
CA ASP A 43 -6.44 15.04 -5.22
C ASP A 43 -6.13 13.54 -5.21
N LEU A 44 -6.63 12.83 -4.22
CA LEU A 44 -6.44 11.38 -4.16
C LEU A 44 -7.08 10.70 -5.34
N LYS A 45 -8.29 11.14 -5.69
CA LYS A 45 -8.99 10.58 -6.84
C LYS A 45 -8.16 10.73 -8.11
N GLN A 46 -7.61 11.90 -8.30
CA GLN A 46 -6.83 12.17 -9.49
C GLN A 46 -5.49 11.43 -9.48
N LEU A 47 -4.79 11.46 -8.37
CA LEU A 47 -3.49 10.80 -8.27
C LEU A 47 -3.59 9.28 -8.48
N CYS A 48 -4.69 8.69 -8.05
CA CYS A 48 -4.83 7.25 -8.11
C CYS A 48 -5.73 6.76 -9.24
N GLY A 49 -6.30 7.68 -10.00
CA GLY A 49 -7.13 7.31 -11.14
C GLY A 49 -8.39 6.56 -10.74
N LEU A 50 -9.06 7.02 -9.68
CA LEU A 50 -10.24 6.34 -9.16
C LEU A 50 -11.49 7.16 -9.37
N THR A 51 -12.63 6.47 -9.42
CA THR A 51 -13.92 7.15 -9.40
C THR A 51 -14.25 7.51 -7.96
N ASP A 52 -15.22 8.41 -7.79
CA ASP A 52 -15.67 8.81 -6.45
C ASP A 52 -16.11 7.60 -5.64
N GLY A 53 -16.90 6.72 -6.24
CA GLY A 53 -17.40 5.55 -5.54
C GLY A 53 -16.31 4.58 -5.14
N ASN A 54 -15.37 4.34 -6.03
CA ASN A 54 -14.27 3.43 -5.74
C ASN A 54 -13.35 4.01 -4.66
N LEU A 55 -13.07 5.30 -4.75
CA LEU A 55 -12.24 5.94 -3.72
C LEU A 55 -12.92 5.86 -2.37
N SER A 56 -14.21 6.19 -2.30
CA SER A 56 -14.96 6.13 -1.05
C SER A 56 -14.92 4.73 -0.45
N ARG A 57 -15.11 3.71 -1.28
CA ARG A 57 -15.11 2.35 -0.79
C ARG A 57 -13.74 1.93 -0.26
N HIS A 58 -12.68 2.26 -0.97
CA HIS A 58 -11.34 1.90 -0.52
C HIS A 58 -10.93 2.67 0.72
N LEU A 59 -11.29 3.95 0.81
CA LEU A 59 -11.01 4.71 2.02
C LEU A 59 -11.75 4.16 3.22
N GLN A 60 -12.98 3.68 3.01
CA GLN A 60 -13.73 3.07 4.09
C GLN A 60 -13.02 1.82 4.61
N VAL A 61 -12.54 0.97 3.72
CA VAL A 61 -11.81 -0.23 4.10
C VAL A 61 -10.56 0.14 4.90
N LEU A 62 -9.81 1.12 4.42
CA LEU A 62 -8.58 1.55 5.09
C LEU A 62 -8.88 2.20 6.43
N GLN A 63 -9.95 2.97 6.52
CA GLN A 63 -10.32 3.63 7.75
C GLN A 63 -10.78 2.62 8.80
N GLU A 64 -11.56 1.65 8.40
CA GLU A 64 -12.02 0.61 9.32
C GLU A 64 -10.86 -0.24 9.84
N ALA A 65 -9.81 -0.36 9.06
CA ALA A 65 -8.62 -1.07 9.49
C ALA A 65 -7.68 -0.18 10.31
N GLY A 66 -8.02 1.09 10.49
CA GLY A 66 -7.22 2.00 11.29
C GLY A 66 -6.00 2.56 10.58
N LEU A 67 -5.92 2.40 9.27
CA LEU A 67 -4.74 2.81 8.51
C LEU A 67 -4.79 4.25 8.07
N VAL A 68 -5.97 4.80 7.88
CA VAL A 68 -6.13 6.21 7.47
C VAL A 68 -7.19 6.88 8.34
N GLU A 69 -7.14 8.19 8.36
CA GLU A 69 -8.12 9.00 9.05
C GLU A 69 -8.74 9.94 8.02
N VAL A 70 -10.06 9.91 7.93
CA VAL A 70 -10.80 10.75 7.00
C VAL A 70 -11.45 11.87 7.80
N THR A 71 -11.21 13.10 7.38
CA THR A 71 -11.74 14.27 8.05
C THR A 71 -12.67 15.03 7.11
N LYS A 72 -13.88 15.30 7.55
CA LYS A 72 -14.84 16.08 6.79
C LYS A 72 -14.99 17.44 7.43
N GLY A 73 -14.98 18.46 6.61
CA GLY A 73 -15.10 19.82 7.09
C GLY A 73 -15.49 20.73 5.96
N TYR A 74 -15.08 21.98 6.09
CA TYR A 74 -15.40 22.98 5.09
C TYR A 74 -14.17 23.80 4.74
N GLU A 75 -14.14 24.25 3.50
CA GLU A 75 -13.14 25.18 3.04
C GLU A 75 -13.95 26.34 2.53
N GLY A 76 -14.07 27.39 3.33
CA GLY A 76 -15.05 28.42 3.06
C GLY A 76 -16.44 27.84 3.24
N ASN A 77 -17.28 27.97 2.21
CA ASN A 77 -18.63 27.42 2.28
C ASN A 77 -18.76 26.06 1.62
N ARG A 78 -17.67 25.47 1.18
CA ARG A 78 -17.72 24.23 0.45
C ARG A 78 -17.33 23.06 1.33
N PRO A 79 -18.09 21.97 1.26
CA PRO A 79 -17.67 20.75 1.96
C PRO A 79 -16.30 20.31 1.45
N HIS A 80 -15.48 19.85 2.40
CA HIS A 80 -14.12 19.45 2.07
C HIS A 80 -13.79 18.18 2.83
N THR A 81 -13.39 17.15 2.13
CA THR A 81 -12.99 15.89 2.73
C THR A 81 -11.51 15.69 2.47
N SER A 82 -10.77 15.35 3.51
CA SER A 82 -9.36 15.06 3.38
C SER A 82 -9.05 13.75 4.09
N CYS A 83 -7.89 13.19 3.78
CA CYS A 83 -7.50 11.90 4.31
C CYS A 83 -6.00 11.93 4.59
N ARG A 84 -5.58 11.29 5.67
CA ARG A 84 -4.17 11.16 5.96
C ARG A 84 -3.87 9.81 6.57
N LEU A 85 -2.64 9.40 6.47
CA LEU A 85 -2.18 8.16 7.03
C LEU A 85 -2.09 8.29 8.55
N THR A 86 -2.53 7.27 9.28
CA THR A 86 -2.34 7.24 10.72
C THR A 86 -0.95 6.72 11.03
N LYS A 87 -0.52 6.83 12.29
CA LYS A 87 0.75 6.26 12.72
C LYS A 87 0.75 4.75 12.50
N ILE A 88 -0.35 4.11 12.83
CA ILE A 88 -0.48 2.66 12.64
C ILE A 88 -0.44 2.33 11.16
N GLY A 89 -1.11 3.13 10.35
CA GLY A 89 -1.11 2.92 8.91
C GLY A 89 0.28 3.03 8.32
N ARG A 90 1.02 4.04 8.75
CA ARG A 90 2.39 4.22 8.29
C ARG A 90 3.24 3.00 8.66
N ARG A 91 3.14 2.55 9.90
CA ARG A 91 3.91 1.41 10.36
C ARG A 91 3.56 0.16 9.58
N ARG A 92 2.27 -0.12 9.45
CA ARG A 92 1.84 -1.33 8.75
C ARG A 92 2.21 -1.29 7.28
N PHE A 93 2.15 -0.13 6.66
CA PHE A 93 2.53 -0.02 5.26
C PHE A 93 4.04 -0.26 5.09
N LEU A 94 4.85 0.29 5.98
CA LEU A 94 6.29 0.05 5.92
C LEU A 94 6.63 -1.42 6.15
N ASP A 95 5.93 -2.08 7.06
CA ASP A 95 6.14 -3.51 7.29
C ASP A 95 5.76 -4.31 6.05
N TYR A 96 4.66 -3.93 5.41
CA TYR A 96 4.23 -4.56 4.17
C TYR A 96 5.29 -4.39 3.08
N LEU A 97 5.82 -3.18 2.94
CA LEU A 97 6.83 -2.91 1.92
C LEU A 97 8.12 -3.73 2.15
N ALA A 98 8.47 -3.98 3.39
CA ALA A 98 9.63 -4.81 3.69
C ALA A 98 9.42 -6.25 3.22
N VAL A 99 8.21 -6.77 3.38
CA VAL A 99 7.89 -8.12 2.92
C VAL A 99 7.87 -8.15 1.39
N LEU A 100 7.30 -7.13 0.78
CA LEU A 100 7.27 -7.03 -0.68
C LEU A 100 8.68 -6.96 -1.24
N GLU A 101 9.55 -6.21 -0.59
CA GLU A 101 10.93 -6.11 -1.02
C GLU A 101 11.63 -7.47 -0.96
N ARG A 102 11.37 -8.25 0.08
CA ARG A 102 11.92 -9.58 0.17
C ARG A 102 11.40 -10.47 -0.95
N LEU A 103 10.11 -10.36 -1.27
CA LEU A 103 9.53 -11.12 -2.36
C LEU A 103 10.22 -10.78 -3.68
N VAL A 104 10.42 -9.49 -3.93
CA VAL A 104 11.08 -9.05 -5.15
C VAL A 104 12.51 -9.60 -5.23
N ARG A 105 13.23 -9.56 -4.11
CA ARG A 105 14.58 -10.11 -4.09
C ARG A 105 14.59 -11.61 -4.34
N ASP A 106 13.65 -12.34 -3.74
CA ASP A 106 13.57 -13.77 -3.93
C ASP A 106 13.28 -14.11 -5.39
N ALA A 107 12.36 -13.39 -5.99
CA ALA A 107 12.00 -13.62 -7.37
C ALA A 107 13.15 -13.28 -8.32
N ALA A 108 13.83 -12.19 -8.06
CA ALA A 108 14.96 -11.79 -8.88
C ALA A 108 16.09 -12.81 -8.77
N LYS A 109 16.34 -13.32 -7.59
CA LYS A 109 17.36 -14.30 -7.39
C LYS A 109 17.02 -15.61 -8.12
N ALA A 110 15.77 -16.02 -8.03
CA ALA A 110 15.33 -17.22 -8.73
C ALA A 110 15.46 -17.05 -10.25
N ALA A 111 15.09 -15.89 -10.76
CA ALA A 111 15.20 -15.62 -12.19
C ALA A 111 16.65 -15.52 -12.62
N GLY A 112 17.49 -14.96 -11.79
CA GLY A 112 18.89 -14.79 -12.10
C GLY A 112 19.65 -16.08 -12.23
N LYS A 113 19.13 -17.12 -11.62
CA LYS A 113 19.77 -18.39 -11.74
C LYS A 113 19.75 -18.92 -13.12
N GLU A 114 18.77 -18.51 -13.92
CA GLU A 114 18.79 -18.98 -15.21
C GLU A 114 19.13 -17.93 -16.12
N ALA A 115 18.81 -16.76 -15.95
CA ALA A 115 19.08 -15.78 -16.90
C ALA A 115 20.40 -15.21 -16.68
N SER A 116 20.83 -15.30 -15.65
CA SER A 116 21.94 -14.69 -15.30
C SER A 116 21.91 -13.41 -15.82
N ALA A 117 21.44 -13.03 -16.16
CA ALA A 117 21.50 -12.04 -16.45
C ALA A 117 20.85 -11.21 -16.72
N SER A 118 20.47 -11.11 -17.02
CA SER A 118 19.98 -10.36 -17.26
C SER A 118 19.60 -9.46 -16.80
N SER A 119 19.75 -9.28 -16.60
CA SER A 119 19.56 -8.54 -16.00
C SER A 119 18.67 -7.86 -15.88
N ARG A 120 18.04 -8.04 -16.00
CA ARG A 120 17.25 -7.52 -15.91
C ARG A 120 16.31 -7.29 -15.45
N ILE A 121 15.96 -7.57 -15.03
CA ILE A 121 14.93 -7.40 -14.54
C ILE A 121 14.82 -6.17 -14.29
N GLY A 122 14.98 -5.69 -14.73
CA GLY A 122 14.90 -4.64 -14.49
C GLY A 122 14.28 -4.14 -13.69
N ILE A 123 13.85 -4.34 -13.48
CA ILE A 123 13.18 -3.94 -12.67
C ILE A 123 13.75 -3.36 -11.89
N LEU A 124 14.38 -3.46 -11.88
CA LEU A 124 14.76 -3.06 -11.05
C LEU A 124 15.45 -2.27 -11.33
N PRO A 125 15.66 -2.03 -11.47
CA PRO A 125 16.05 -1.15 -11.59
C PRO A 125 15.77 -0.58 -12.31
N ALA A 126 15.54 -0.52 -12.60
CA ALA A 126 15.24 -0.02 -13.01
C ALA A 126 15.14 0.18 -13.28
#